data_e825cf0a7029d9b38e95da554833bf1f
#
_entry.id   e825cf0a7029d9b38e95da554833bf1f
#
_cell.length_a   1.000
_cell.length_b   1.000
_cell.length_c   1.000
_cell.angle_alpha   90.00
_cell.angle_beta   90.00
_cell.angle_gamma   90.00
#
_symmetry.space_group_name_H-M   'P 1'
#
loop_
_entity.id
_entity.type
_entity.pdbx_description
1 polymer ?
#
loop_
_entity_poly.entity_id
_entity_poly.type
_entity_poly.pdbx_seq_one_letter_code
_entity_poly.pdbx_strand_id
1 'polypeptide(L)'
;MKKIYLHVLFMYFGILGTYAQSRPEPAKADSSKYQSRKLKVDEINLVSAYYHQNGNNSAVTGGIGTEKLSDFANTIDLQMSKFNKRGKKNTFLFELGVDHYTSASSDKIDPNTISSASSADTRIYPSLNWTHSNEETGNSFGFTGSYSTEFDYQSLGAAFNLTRLSKDKNTQFDFKLQAFLDQWTVILPIELRTGNTGRGHEQYDTAPRNSFSTSFSLSQVISQKFQAALILEPSYQKGLLATKYQRNYFTDGSLRAETLPDKRYKLPIGLRMNYFLDDHFVIRTFYRYYMDNWGIRAHTAELEIPVKINSFFSISPFYRYNNQVGTKYFAPYGQHAPSEQYFTSDYDLSTLTSDFYGAGIRFAPPKGVFGWQRLNMLELRYGHYSRSTSLVSNILSLNLKFK
;
A
#
# COMPACT_ATOMS: atom_id res chain seq x y z
N MET A 1 -0.26 -11.56 22.76
CA MET A 1 0.25 -10.28 22.25
C MET A 1 1.76 -10.09 22.50
N LYS A 2 2.29 -10.10 23.75
CA LYS A 2 3.75 -9.95 24.00
C LYS A 2 4.67 -10.97 23.26
N LYS A 3 4.18 -12.18 22.97
CA LYS A 3 4.98 -13.22 22.29
C LYS A 3 5.21 -12.95 20.79
N ILE A 4 4.25 -12.31 20.08
CA ILE A 4 4.38 -12.03 18.64
C ILE A 4 5.43 -10.93 18.40
N TYR A 5 5.41 -9.87 19.22
CA TYR A 5 6.44 -8.81 19.14
C TYR A 5 7.85 -9.36 19.41
N LEU A 6 7.97 -10.34 20.32
CA LEU A 6 9.25 -10.96 20.60
C LEU A 6 9.77 -11.80 19.42
N HIS A 7 8.88 -12.51 18.71
CA HIS A 7 9.26 -13.31 17.53
C HIS A 7 9.63 -12.44 16.32
N VAL A 8 8.91 -11.35 16.07
CA VAL A 8 9.26 -10.37 15.05
C VAL A 8 10.61 -9.72 15.38
N LEU A 9 10.83 -9.31 16.63
CA LEU A 9 12.09 -8.76 17.08
C LEU A 9 13.25 -9.76 16.96
N PHE A 10 13.04 -11.06 17.31
CA PHE A 10 14.03 -12.12 17.13
C PHE A 10 14.33 -12.40 15.65
N MET A 11 13.35 -12.29 14.75
CA MET A 11 13.53 -12.42 13.31
C MET A 11 14.41 -11.27 12.77
N TYR A 12 14.21 -10.03 13.25
CA TYR A 12 15.05 -8.88 12.94
C TYR A 12 16.52 -9.11 13.37
N PHE A 13 16.74 -9.56 14.60
CA PHE A 13 18.09 -9.82 15.11
C PHE A 13 18.74 -11.05 14.48
N GLY A 14 17.96 -12.09 14.13
CA GLY A 14 18.46 -13.29 13.46
C GLY A 14 19.00 -13.00 12.06
N ILE A 15 18.31 -12.17 11.26
CA ILE A 15 18.76 -11.76 9.92
C ILE A 15 20.02 -10.89 10.02
N LEU A 16 20.08 -9.97 10.96
CA LEU A 16 21.27 -9.13 11.19
C LEU A 16 22.47 -9.95 11.68
N GLY A 17 22.25 -11.00 12.48
CA GLY A 17 23.28 -11.89 13.00
C GLY A 17 23.96 -12.74 11.93
N THR A 18 23.21 -13.27 10.97
CA THR A 18 23.76 -14.06 9.85
C THR A 18 24.63 -13.23 8.91
N TYR A 19 24.34 -11.92 8.78
CA TYR A 19 25.15 -10.98 8.01
C TYR A 19 26.48 -10.62 8.71
N ALA A 20 26.55 -10.70 10.03
CA ALA A 20 27.75 -10.36 10.78
C ALA A 20 28.93 -11.31 10.53
N GLN A 21 28.65 -12.51 9.97
CA GLN A 21 29.68 -13.55 9.77
C GLN A 21 30.32 -13.54 8.37
N SER A 22 29.82 -12.78 7.40
CA SER A 22 30.44 -12.65 6.09
C SER A 22 31.54 -11.58 6.10
N ARG A 23 32.82 -12.00 6.12
CA ARG A 23 33.95 -11.09 5.90
C ARG A 23 33.91 -10.52 4.48
N PRO A 24 34.06 -9.21 4.27
CA PRO A 24 34.30 -8.68 2.93
C PRO A 24 35.68 -9.18 2.43
N GLU A 25 35.68 -9.92 1.32
CA GLU A 25 36.96 -10.15 0.60
C GLU A 25 37.49 -8.80 0.11
N PRO A 26 38.81 -8.56 0.23
CA PRO A 26 39.43 -7.34 -0.28
C PRO A 26 39.23 -7.30 -1.80
N ALA A 27 38.67 -6.18 -2.30
CA ALA A 27 38.50 -5.93 -3.71
C ALA A 27 39.87 -5.92 -4.40
N LYS A 28 40.17 -6.98 -5.17
CA LYS A 28 41.25 -6.93 -6.17
C LYS A 28 40.73 -6.06 -7.32
N ALA A 29 41.41 -4.94 -7.52
CA ALA A 29 41.24 -4.10 -8.70
C ALA A 29 41.70 -4.88 -9.93
N ASP A 30 40.78 -5.50 -10.64
CA ASP A 30 41.01 -6.09 -11.96
C ASP A 30 40.11 -5.42 -12.96
N SER A 31 40.67 -4.87 -14.01
CA SER A 31 40.07 -4.04 -15.04
C SER A 31 39.22 -4.83 -16.06
N SER A 32 38.87 -6.07 -15.78
CA SER A 32 37.93 -6.84 -16.57
C SER A 32 36.49 -6.56 -16.12
N LYS A 33 35.56 -6.48 -17.07
CA LYS A 33 34.11 -6.36 -16.87
C LYS A 33 33.51 -7.64 -16.20
N TYR A 34 34.16 -8.16 -15.15
CA TYR A 34 33.73 -9.37 -14.45
C TYR A 34 32.50 -9.08 -13.61
N GLN A 35 31.36 -9.62 -14.04
CA GLN A 35 30.13 -9.57 -13.29
C GLN A 35 29.94 -10.86 -12.51
N SER A 36 29.75 -10.75 -11.19
CA SER A 36 29.59 -11.91 -10.32
C SER A 36 28.37 -12.76 -10.73
N ARG A 37 28.61 -14.04 -11.01
CA ARG A 37 27.56 -15.02 -11.27
C ARG A 37 27.02 -15.66 -10.00
N LYS A 38 27.64 -15.42 -8.85
CA LYS A 38 27.13 -15.85 -7.54
C LYS A 38 25.98 -14.93 -7.13
N LEU A 39 24.99 -15.49 -6.47
CA LEU A 39 23.90 -14.70 -5.87
C LEU A 39 24.51 -13.80 -4.79
N LYS A 40 24.19 -12.52 -4.88
CA LYS A 40 24.67 -11.49 -3.94
C LYS A 40 23.47 -10.78 -3.36
N VAL A 41 23.49 -10.49 -2.08
CA VAL A 41 22.57 -9.54 -1.45
C VAL A 41 23.00 -8.14 -1.82
N ASP A 42 22.09 -7.37 -2.42
CA ASP A 42 22.34 -6.00 -2.82
C ASP A 42 21.91 -5.02 -1.73
N GLU A 43 20.75 -5.32 -1.09
CA GLU A 43 20.13 -4.38 -0.17
C GLU A 43 19.11 -5.07 0.72
N ILE A 44 18.97 -4.58 1.96
CA ILE A 44 17.86 -4.92 2.88
C ILE A 44 17.22 -3.61 3.31
N ASN A 45 15.90 -3.49 3.16
CA ASN A 45 15.11 -2.37 3.67
C ASN A 45 14.21 -2.86 4.81
N LEU A 46 14.12 -2.06 5.85
CA LEU A 46 13.17 -2.22 6.95
C LEU A 46 12.31 -0.98 7.01
N VAL A 47 11.02 -1.14 6.89
CA VAL A 47 10.04 -0.06 7.05
C VAL A 47 9.14 -0.40 8.21
N SER A 48 9.06 0.49 9.20
CA SER A 48 8.11 0.41 10.31
C SER A 48 7.24 1.64 10.29
N ALA A 49 5.92 1.48 10.37
CA ALA A 49 4.98 2.58 10.39
C ALA A 49 3.98 2.41 11.53
N TYR A 50 3.67 3.51 12.19
CA TYR A 50 2.58 3.63 13.13
C TYR A 50 1.53 4.56 12.56
N TYR A 51 0.31 4.06 12.44
CA TYR A 51 -0.87 4.79 12.00
C TYR A 51 -1.86 4.86 13.15
N HIS A 52 -2.45 6.03 13.36
CA HIS A 52 -3.56 6.22 14.29
C HIS A 52 -4.61 7.12 13.67
N GLN A 53 -5.87 6.65 13.66
CA GLN A 53 -7.01 7.45 13.21
C GLN A 53 -8.05 7.63 14.31
N ASN A 54 -8.81 8.71 14.19
CA ASN A 54 -9.99 9.00 14.98
C ASN A 54 -11.05 9.62 14.06
N GLY A 55 -12.26 9.08 14.11
CA GLY A 55 -13.41 9.53 13.31
C GLY A 55 -14.72 9.20 14.01
N ASN A 56 -15.82 9.65 13.41
CA ASN A 56 -17.16 9.54 13.99
C ASN A 56 -18.19 8.85 13.09
N ASN A 57 -17.75 8.31 11.93
CA ASN A 57 -18.64 7.78 10.89
C ASN A 57 -18.34 6.32 10.59
N SER A 58 -18.28 5.47 11.63
CA SER A 58 -17.99 4.06 11.47
C SER A 58 -19.02 3.37 10.55
N ALA A 59 -18.56 2.81 9.45
CA ALA A 59 -19.37 2.04 8.52
C ALA A 59 -19.94 0.77 9.17
N VAL A 60 -19.23 0.17 10.13
CA VAL A 60 -19.68 -1.02 10.86
C VAL A 60 -20.97 -0.76 11.64
N THR A 61 -21.18 0.45 12.09
CA THR A 61 -22.38 0.88 12.81
C THR A 61 -23.31 1.76 11.98
N GLY A 62 -23.17 1.70 10.65
CA GLY A 62 -24.07 2.38 9.71
C GLY A 62 -23.72 3.83 9.43
N GLY A 63 -22.44 4.19 9.52
CA GLY A 63 -21.96 5.54 9.25
C GLY A 63 -22.03 6.49 10.43
N ILE A 64 -22.17 5.98 11.64
CA ILE A 64 -22.17 6.74 12.92
C ILE A 64 -21.28 6.07 13.93
N GLY A 65 -20.91 6.80 14.98
CA GLY A 65 -20.12 6.27 16.09
C GLY A 65 -18.63 6.25 15.85
N THR A 66 -17.89 5.73 16.80
CA THR A 66 -16.43 5.82 16.87
C THR A 66 -15.75 5.06 15.76
N GLU A 67 -14.78 5.70 15.12
CA GLU A 67 -13.96 5.17 14.02
C GLU A 67 -12.46 5.24 14.37
N LYS A 68 -12.13 4.78 15.58
CA LYS A 68 -10.74 4.73 16.07
C LYS A 68 -10.04 3.47 15.59
N LEU A 69 -8.83 3.66 15.05
CA LEU A 69 -7.97 2.56 14.63
C LEU A 69 -6.51 2.93 14.90
N SER A 70 -5.74 1.96 15.37
CA SER A 70 -4.28 2.04 15.40
C SER A 70 -3.72 0.84 14.66
N ASP A 71 -2.73 1.09 13.81
CA ASP A 71 -2.03 0.07 13.04
C ASP A 71 -0.52 0.21 13.24
N PHE A 72 0.15 -0.92 13.39
CA PHE A 72 1.60 -1.02 13.42
C PHE A 72 2.06 -1.97 12.32
N ALA A 73 2.49 -1.37 11.21
CA ALA A 73 2.94 -2.08 10.02
C ALA A 73 4.45 -2.19 9.97
N ASN A 74 4.94 -3.37 9.58
CA ASN A 74 6.37 -3.63 9.39
C ASN A 74 6.58 -4.37 8.08
N THR A 75 7.54 -3.91 7.27
CA THR A 75 7.92 -4.57 6.02
C THR A 75 9.44 -4.76 5.98
N ILE A 76 9.87 -5.95 5.56
CA ILE A 76 11.26 -6.29 5.27
C ILE A 76 11.37 -6.61 3.80
N ASP A 77 12.26 -5.92 3.10
CA ASP A 77 12.62 -6.21 1.71
C ASP A 77 14.03 -6.74 1.65
N LEU A 78 14.23 -7.88 1.01
CA LEU A 78 15.53 -8.46 0.72
C LEU A 78 15.75 -8.51 -0.79
N GLN A 79 16.64 -7.67 -1.29
CA GLN A 79 17.02 -7.65 -2.70
C GLN A 79 18.31 -8.41 -2.93
N MET A 80 18.27 -9.37 -3.84
CA MET A 80 19.41 -10.17 -4.26
C MET A 80 19.56 -10.13 -5.78
N SER A 81 20.80 -10.19 -6.28
CA SER A 81 21.03 -10.28 -7.71
C SER A 81 22.16 -11.22 -8.10
N LYS A 82 22.10 -11.65 -9.37
CA LYS A 82 23.19 -12.39 -10.02
C LYS A 82 23.20 -12.11 -11.52
N PHE A 83 24.35 -12.22 -12.16
CA PHE A 83 24.47 -12.15 -13.61
C PHE A 83 24.48 -13.54 -14.23
N ASN A 84 23.86 -13.69 -15.39
CA ASN A 84 23.91 -14.90 -16.17
C ASN A 84 25.16 -14.92 -17.09
N LYS A 85 25.38 -16.03 -17.82
CA LYS A 85 26.53 -16.20 -18.73
C LYS A 85 26.56 -15.16 -19.87
N ARG A 86 25.40 -14.52 -20.17
CA ARG A 86 25.26 -13.49 -21.23
C ARG A 86 25.33 -12.05 -20.69
N GLY A 87 25.78 -11.86 -19.45
CA GLY A 87 25.88 -10.53 -18.81
C GLY A 87 24.53 -9.89 -18.49
N LYS A 88 23.42 -10.63 -18.49
CA LYS A 88 22.11 -10.12 -18.10
C LYS A 88 21.91 -10.30 -16.60
N LYS A 89 21.33 -9.30 -15.93
CA LYS A 89 21.08 -9.29 -14.49
C LYS A 89 19.75 -9.96 -14.18
N ASN A 90 19.74 -10.86 -13.20
CA ASN A 90 18.54 -11.38 -12.56
C ASN A 90 18.48 -10.82 -11.14
N THR A 91 17.41 -10.13 -10.83
CA THR A 91 17.14 -9.57 -9.50
C THR A 91 15.98 -10.34 -8.88
N PHE A 92 16.12 -10.71 -7.64
CA PHE A 92 15.09 -11.32 -6.79
C PHE A 92 14.82 -10.36 -5.65
N LEU A 93 13.57 -9.96 -5.49
CA LEU A 93 13.11 -9.17 -4.36
C LEU A 93 12.12 -10.00 -3.57
N PHE A 94 12.50 -10.35 -2.35
CA PHE A 94 11.60 -10.95 -1.37
C PHE A 94 11.12 -9.86 -0.42
N GLU A 95 9.81 -9.76 -0.25
CA GLU A 95 9.16 -8.86 0.68
C GLU A 95 8.34 -9.67 1.68
N LEU A 96 8.39 -9.30 2.94
CA LEU A 96 7.52 -9.82 4.00
C LEU A 96 6.94 -8.64 4.77
N GLY A 97 5.63 -8.47 4.69
CA GLY A 97 4.90 -7.49 5.47
C GLY A 97 4.09 -8.15 6.59
N VAL A 98 4.01 -7.45 7.72
CA VAL A 98 3.20 -7.81 8.89
C VAL A 98 2.57 -6.53 9.43
N ASP A 99 1.24 -6.45 9.35
CA ASP A 99 0.43 -5.37 9.91
C ASP A 99 -0.36 -5.90 11.09
N HIS A 100 -0.35 -5.16 12.20
CA HIS A 100 -1.18 -5.46 13.36
C HIS A 100 -2.02 -4.23 13.68
N TYR A 101 -3.33 -4.36 13.53
CA TYR A 101 -4.25 -3.25 13.70
C TYR A 101 -5.38 -3.57 14.66
N THR A 102 -5.87 -2.52 15.33
CA THR A 102 -7.09 -2.57 16.15
C THR A 102 -8.31 -2.36 15.25
N SER A 103 -9.46 -2.86 15.70
CA SER A 103 -10.71 -2.55 14.99
C SER A 103 -11.09 -1.08 15.16
N ALA A 104 -11.53 -0.45 14.07
CA ALA A 104 -11.97 0.95 14.06
C ALA A 104 -13.18 1.22 14.97
N SER A 105 -13.99 0.21 15.28
CA SER A 105 -15.23 0.35 16.04
C SER A 105 -15.40 -0.71 17.14
N SER A 106 -14.29 -1.18 17.70
CA SER A 106 -14.27 -2.26 18.70
C SER A 106 -15.15 -2.01 19.94
N ASP A 107 -15.40 -0.74 20.26
CA ASP A 107 -16.25 -0.31 21.39
C ASP A 107 -17.77 -0.31 21.08
N LYS A 108 -18.15 -0.51 19.80
CA LYS A 108 -19.54 -0.44 19.31
C LYS A 108 -20.05 -1.73 18.69
N ILE A 109 -19.18 -2.74 18.58
CA ILE A 109 -19.50 -4.01 17.92
C ILE A 109 -19.75 -5.08 18.95
N ASP A 110 -20.55 -6.08 18.58
CA ASP A 110 -20.80 -7.24 19.41
C ASP A 110 -19.49 -7.97 19.74
N PRO A 111 -19.18 -8.16 21.06
CA PRO A 111 -17.97 -8.84 21.50
C PRO A 111 -17.92 -10.33 21.15
N ASN A 112 -19.04 -10.94 20.70
CA ASN A 112 -19.07 -12.32 20.24
C ASN A 112 -18.63 -12.48 18.78
N THR A 113 -18.44 -11.37 18.06
CA THR A 113 -17.94 -11.38 16.67
C THR A 113 -16.44 -11.32 16.67
N ILE A 114 -15.76 -12.35 16.18
CA ILE A 114 -14.31 -12.36 15.95
C ILE A 114 -14.07 -12.04 14.50
N SER A 115 -13.85 -10.76 14.19
CA SER A 115 -13.50 -10.26 12.84
C SER A 115 -12.60 -9.04 12.97
N SER A 116 -12.00 -8.60 11.88
CA SER A 116 -11.22 -7.35 11.82
C SER A 116 -12.06 -6.12 12.20
N ALA A 117 -13.38 -6.22 12.09
CA ALA A 117 -14.32 -5.18 12.49
C ALA A 117 -14.65 -5.16 13.98
N SER A 118 -14.44 -6.25 14.72
CA SER A 118 -14.82 -6.39 16.14
C SER A 118 -13.65 -6.57 17.09
N SER A 119 -12.47 -6.90 16.58
CA SER A 119 -11.25 -7.13 17.39
C SER A 119 -9.99 -6.75 16.61
N ALA A 120 -8.85 -6.76 17.29
CA ALA A 120 -7.56 -6.61 16.64
C ALA A 120 -7.26 -7.78 15.70
N ASP A 121 -6.64 -7.50 14.56
CA ASP A 121 -6.22 -8.51 13.59
C ASP A 121 -4.76 -8.34 13.18
N THR A 122 -4.21 -9.39 12.57
CA THR A 122 -2.84 -9.40 12.07
C THR A 122 -2.83 -9.94 10.65
N ARG A 123 -2.40 -9.11 9.72
CA ARG A 123 -2.20 -9.45 8.33
C ARG A 123 -0.74 -9.81 8.08
N ILE A 124 -0.51 -10.91 7.35
CA ILE A 124 0.83 -11.33 6.91
C ILE A 124 0.80 -11.48 5.39
N TYR A 125 1.77 -10.83 4.71
CA TYR A 125 1.77 -10.80 3.24
C TYR A 125 3.19 -10.92 2.65
N PRO A 126 3.66 -12.15 2.39
CA PRO A 126 4.88 -12.37 1.64
C PRO A 126 4.69 -12.12 0.13
N SER A 127 5.74 -11.60 -0.51
CA SER A 127 5.83 -11.54 -1.97
C SER A 127 7.23 -11.89 -2.47
N LEU A 128 7.30 -12.43 -3.69
CA LEU A 128 8.55 -12.70 -4.40
C LEU A 128 8.45 -12.13 -5.82
N ASN A 129 9.35 -11.24 -6.15
CA ASN A 129 9.52 -10.73 -7.51
C ASN A 129 10.83 -11.24 -8.11
N TRP A 130 10.78 -11.71 -9.34
CA TRP A 130 11.95 -11.96 -10.17
C TRP A 130 11.92 -11.03 -11.37
N THR A 131 13.04 -10.32 -11.61
CA THR A 131 13.21 -9.42 -12.75
C THR A 131 14.46 -9.80 -13.52
N HIS A 132 14.32 -9.96 -14.83
CA HIS A 132 15.40 -10.14 -15.79
C HIS A 132 15.65 -8.83 -16.54
N SER A 133 16.85 -8.29 -16.44
CA SER A 133 17.20 -7.00 -17.02
C SER A 133 18.47 -7.04 -17.86
N ASN A 134 18.47 -6.21 -18.90
CA ASN A 134 19.64 -5.89 -19.69
C ASN A 134 20.13 -4.49 -19.31
N GLU A 135 21.22 -4.40 -18.57
CA GLU A 135 21.77 -3.11 -18.12
C GLU A 135 22.24 -2.19 -19.26
N GLU A 136 22.65 -2.76 -20.41
CA GLU A 136 23.07 -1.97 -21.59
C GLU A 136 21.91 -1.20 -22.20
N THR A 137 20.78 -1.88 -22.39
CA THR A 137 19.58 -1.28 -23.02
C THR A 137 18.60 -0.70 -21.98
N GLY A 138 18.75 -1.04 -20.70
CA GLY A 138 17.81 -0.70 -19.63
C GLY A 138 16.45 -1.45 -19.70
N ASN A 139 16.29 -2.37 -20.65
CA ASN A 139 15.06 -3.12 -20.80
C ASN A 139 14.98 -4.24 -19.77
N SER A 140 13.80 -4.47 -19.23
CA SER A 140 13.56 -5.56 -18.30
C SER A 140 12.16 -6.15 -18.42
N PHE A 141 12.00 -7.36 -17.91
CA PHE A 141 10.70 -7.96 -17.63
C PHE A 141 10.78 -8.77 -16.34
N GLY A 142 9.66 -8.98 -15.69
CA GLY A 142 9.64 -9.71 -14.43
C GLY A 142 8.28 -10.28 -14.08
N PHE A 143 8.28 -11.16 -13.09
CA PHE A 143 7.08 -11.79 -12.54
C PHE A 143 7.08 -11.65 -11.03
N THR A 144 5.89 -11.45 -10.46
CA THR A 144 5.68 -11.39 -9.02
C THR A 144 4.63 -12.41 -8.63
N GLY A 145 4.88 -13.17 -7.57
CA GLY A 145 3.89 -13.95 -6.86
C GLY A 145 3.74 -13.40 -5.45
N SER A 146 2.52 -13.30 -4.95
CA SER A 146 2.24 -12.82 -3.59
C SER A 146 1.10 -13.60 -2.95
N TYR A 147 1.13 -13.68 -1.63
CA TYR A 147 0.06 -14.22 -0.81
C TYR A 147 -0.20 -13.26 0.34
N SER A 148 -1.46 -13.13 0.76
CA SER A 148 -1.83 -12.36 1.94
C SER A 148 -2.88 -13.11 2.72
N THR A 149 -2.80 -13.08 4.03
CA THR A 149 -3.79 -13.70 4.92
C THR A 149 -4.00 -12.86 6.16
N GLU A 150 -5.25 -12.77 6.56
CA GLU A 150 -5.76 -12.25 7.82
C GLU A 150 -6.94 -13.12 8.27
N PHE A 151 -7.63 -12.77 9.32
CA PHE A 151 -8.69 -13.60 9.90
C PHE A 151 -9.81 -13.93 8.90
N ASP A 152 -10.34 -12.94 8.20
CA ASP A 152 -11.50 -13.07 7.33
C ASP A 152 -11.18 -12.91 5.83
N TYR A 153 -9.89 -12.77 5.46
CA TYR A 153 -9.50 -12.51 4.09
C TYR A 153 -8.20 -13.23 3.70
N GLN A 154 -8.22 -13.86 2.52
CA GLN A 154 -7.05 -14.47 1.91
C GLN A 154 -6.93 -13.99 0.46
N SER A 155 -5.70 -13.75 0.00
CA SER A 155 -5.42 -13.27 -1.34
C SER A 155 -4.24 -13.99 -1.96
N LEU A 156 -4.40 -14.44 -3.19
CA LEU A 156 -3.32 -14.93 -4.05
C LEU A 156 -3.11 -13.94 -5.19
N GLY A 157 -1.92 -13.36 -5.29
CA GLY A 157 -1.57 -12.38 -6.29
C GLY A 157 -0.54 -12.88 -7.29
N ALA A 158 -0.71 -12.47 -8.56
CA ALA A 158 0.29 -12.64 -9.60
C ALA A 158 0.43 -11.37 -10.43
N ALA A 159 1.66 -11.01 -10.82
CA ALA A 159 1.89 -9.88 -11.71
C ALA A 159 3.00 -10.17 -12.72
N PHE A 160 2.86 -9.54 -13.89
CA PHE A 160 3.90 -9.42 -14.91
C PHE A 160 4.25 -7.94 -15.10
N ASN A 161 5.53 -7.62 -15.19
CA ASN A 161 6.02 -6.28 -15.46
C ASN A 161 7.01 -6.26 -16.62
N LEU A 162 6.96 -5.19 -17.41
CA LEU A 162 7.82 -4.94 -18.55
C LEU A 162 8.27 -3.49 -18.52
N THR A 163 9.58 -3.24 -18.67
CA THR A 163 10.16 -1.92 -18.84
C THR A 163 10.89 -1.85 -20.18
N ARG A 164 10.67 -0.78 -20.93
CA ARG A 164 11.34 -0.47 -22.19
C ARG A 164 11.89 0.94 -22.13
N LEU A 165 13.18 1.08 -22.42
CA LEU A 165 13.84 2.37 -22.59
C LEU A 165 14.09 2.65 -24.07
N SER A 166 13.99 3.92 -24.46
CA SER A 166 14.46 4.41 -25.75
C SER A 166 15.99 4.27 -25.86
N LYS A 167 16.54 4.35 -27.08
CA LYS A 167 17.98 4.23 -27.32
C LYS A 167 18.79 5.31 -26.59
N ASP A 168 18.25 6.53 -26.51
CA ASP A 168 18.82 7.68 -25.80
C ASP A 168 18.54 7.67 -24.29
N LYS A 169 17.77 6.68 -23.79
CA LYS A 169 17.32 6.51 -22.40
C LYS A 169 16.51 7.69 -21.84
N ASN A 170 16.03 8.58 -22.69
CA ASN A 170 15.21 9.73 -22.26
C ASN A 170 13.72 9.39 -22.13
N THR A 171 13.26 8.32 -22.80
CA THR A 171 11.89 7.84 -22.72
C THR A 171 11.86 6.46 -22.11
N GLN A 172 11.01 6.26 -21.12
CA GLN A 172 10.74 4.96 -20.49
C GLN A 172 9.25 4.64 -20.58
N PHE A 173 8.97 3.45 -21.07
CA PHE A 173 7.63 2.86 -21.02
C PHE A 173 7.63 1.69 -20.03
N ASP A 174 6.72 1.75 -19.06
CA ASP A 174 6.47 0.67 -18.11
C ASP A 174 5.06 0.13 -18.29
N PHE A 175 4.97 -1.19 -18.27
CA PHE A 175 3.72 -1.93 -18.33
C PHE A 175 3.67 -2.93 -17.18
N LYS A 176 2.56 -2.98 -16.45
CA LYS A 176 2.29 -3.99 -15.42
C LYS A 176 0.89 -4.57 -15.62
N LEU A 177 0.79 -5.88 -15.60
CA LEU A 177 -0.46 -6.63 -15.53
C LEU A 177 -0.50 -7.35 -14.18
N GLN A 178 -1.61 -7.27 -13.46
CA GLN A 178 -1.74 -7.84 -12.14
C GLN A 178 -3.12 -8.44 -11.92
N ALA A 179 -3.17 -9.60 -11.28
CA ALA A 179 -4.39 -10.28 -10.87
C ALA A 179 -4.30 -10.66 -9.39
N PHE A 180 -5.40 -10.48 -8.68
CA PHE A 180 -5.61 -11.00 -7.35
C PHE A 180 -6.85 -11.89 -7.34
N LEU A 181 -6.71 -13.07 -6.77
CA LEU A 181 -7.76 -14.06 -6.55
C LEU A 181 -7.97 -14.14 -5.04
N ASP A 182 -9.02 -13.51 -4.58
CA ASP A 182 -9.26 -13.30 -3.17
C ASP A 182 -10.46 -14.12 -2.71
N GLN A 183 -10.40 -14.60 -1.47
CA GLN A 183 -11.49 -15.25 -0.75
C GLN A 183 -11.81 -14.44 0.50
N TRP A 184 -13.07 -14.07 0.64
CA TRP A 184 -13.56 -13.33 1.81
C TRP A 184 -14.52 -14.19 2.62
N THR A 185 -14.30 -14.26 3.92
CA THR A 185 -15.23 -14.88 4.87
C THR A 185 -16.42 -13.95 5.09
N VAL A 186 -17.63 -14.43 4.82
CA VAL A 186 -18.87 -13.63 4.89
C VAL A 186 -19.37 -13.60 6.33
N ILE A 187 -19.08 -12.51 7.03
CA ILE A 187 -19.53 -12.29 8.40
C ILE A 187 -20.67 -11.25 8.36
N LEU A 188 -21.85 -11.61 8.84
CA LEU A 188 -22.98 -10.70 8.96
C LEU A 188 -23.03 -10.04 10.34
N PRO A 189 -23.67 -8.86 10.49
CA PRO A 189 -24.03 -8.33 11.79
C PRO A 189 -24.85 -9.36 12.59
N ILE A 190 -24.65 -9.41 13.91
CA ILE A 190 -25.31 -10.45 14.75
C ILE A 190 -26.83 -10.43 14.61
N GLU A 191 -27.42 -9.26 14.45
CA GLU A 191 -28.85 -9.05 14.32
C GLU A 191 -29.43 -9.69 13.06
N LEU A 192 -28.57 -9.96 12.05
CA LEU A 192 -28.96 -10.51 10.75
C LEU A 192 -28.60 -11.99 10.59
N ARG A 193 -28.02 -12.62 11.59
CA ARG A 193 -27.65 -14.04 11.56
C ARG A 193 -28.88 -14.91 11.82
N THR A 194 -29.10 -15.87 10.94
CA THR A 194 -30.16 -16.88 11.09
C THR A 194 -29.52 -18.12 11.72
N GLY A 195 -29.76 -18.38 13.01
CA GLY A 195 -29.28 -19.58 13.70
C GLY A 195 -29.13 -19.39 15.20
N ASN A 196 -29.05 -20.50 15.94
CA ASN A 196 -28.94 -20.51 17.38
C ASN A 196 -27.55 -19.99 17.78
N THR A 197 -27.48 -18.83 18.42
CA THR A 197 -26.26 -18.15 18.88
C THR A 197 -25.55 -18.89 20.06
N GLY A 198 -25.67 -20.21 20.11
CA GLY A 198 -24.92 -21.05 21.05
C GLY A 198 -23.45 -21.12 20.66
N ARG A 199 -22.56 -21.12 21.64
CA ARG A 199 -21.09 -21.17 21.57
C ARG A 199 -20.53 -22.37 20.76
N GLY A 200 -21.02 -22.59 19.52
CA GLY A 200 -20.50 -23.56 18.57
C GLY A 200 -19.63 -22.85 17.51
N HIS A 201 -18.70 -23.54 16.90
CA HIS A 201 -17.93 -23.05 15.75
C HIS A 201 -18.92 -22.66 14.64
N GLU A 202 -19.19 -21.35 14.49
CA GLU A 202 -19.95 -20.85 13.35
C GLU A 202 -19.16 -21.15 12.08
N GLN A 203 -19.74 -21.90 11.17
CA GLN A 203 -19.17 -22.10 9.84
C GLN A 203 -19.61 -20.93 8.98
N TYR A 204 -18.69 -20.02 8.67
CA TYR A 204 -18.95 -18.90 7.78
C TYR A 204 -18.81 -19.31 6.32
N ASP A 205 -19.70 -18.83 5.47
CA ASP A 205 -19.56 -18.94 4.03
C ASP A 205 -18.38 -18.09 3.53
N THR A 206 -17.80 -18.49 2.41
CA THR A 206 -16.77 -17.69 1.74
C THR A 206 -17.25 -17.22 0.38
N ALA A 207 -16.81 -16.05 -0.05
CA ALA A 207 -17.14 -15.49 -1.35
C ALA A 207 -15.88 -14.98 -2.07
N PRO A 208 -15.76 -15.20 -3.39
CA PRO A 208 -14.63 -14.70 -4.15
C PRO A 208 -14.74 -13.19 -4.37
N ARG A 209 -13.57 -12.53 -4.41
CA ARG A 209 -13.39 -11.14 -4.81
C ARG A 209 -12.17 -11.04 -5.70
N ASN A 210 -12.35 -11.09 -6.99
CA ASN A 210 -11.25 -11.09 -7.95
C ASN A 210 -10.98 -9.67 -8.46
N SER A 211 -9.70 -9.31 -8.57
CA SER A 211 -9.26 -7.99 -9.03
C SER A 211 -8.22 -8.14 -10.13
N PHE A 212 -8.43 -7.45 -11.24
CA PHE A 212 -7.51 -7.40 -12.37
C PHE A 212 -7.16 -5.95 -12.65
N SER A 213 -5.88 -5.64 -12.77
CA SER A 213 -5.42 -4.30 -13.07
C SER A 213 -4.29 -4.31 -14.10
N THR A 214 -4.24 -3.23 -14.87
CA THR A 214 -3.17 -2.97 -15.80
C THR A 214 -2.64 -1.57 -15.51
N SER A 215 -1.33 -1.39 -15.50
CA SER A 215 -0.71 -0.07 -15.38
C SER A 215 0.17 0.20 -16.59
N PHE A 216 -0.02 1.36 -17.20
CA PHE A 216 0.82 1.91 -18.27
C PHE A 216 1.43 3.19 -17.74
N SER A 217 2.75 3.34 -17.84
CA SER A 217 3.45 4.57 -17.51
C SER A 217 4.38 4.95 -18.65
N LEU A 218 4.27 6.19 -19.13
CA LEU A 218 5.18 6.76 -20.11
C LEU A 218 5.90 7.94 -19.47
N SER A 219 7.18 7.76 -19.17
CA SER A 219 8.05 8.77 -18.57
C SER A 219 8.98 9.37 -19.62
N GLN A 220 9.13 10.69 -19.61
CA GLN A 220 9.98 11.44 -20.54
C GLN A 220 10.86 12.42 -19.79
N VAL A 221 12.16 12.37 -20.04
CA VAL A 221 13.09 13.45 -19.72
C VAL A 221 12.97 14.52 -20.81
N ILE A 222 12.35 15.64 -20.49
CA ILE A 222 12.03 16.71 -21.43
C ILE A 222 13.22 17.67 -21.55
N SER A 223 13.88 17.93 -20.42
CA SER A 223 15.11 18.73 -20.36
C SER A 223 15.98 18.28 -19.20
N GLN A 224 17.18 18.86 -19.07
CA GLN A 224 18.07 18.59 -17.91
C GLN A 224 17.43 18.88 -16.55
N LYS A 225 16.40 19.76 -16.51
CA LYS A 225 15.71 20.17 -15.29
C LYS A 225 14.28 19.66 -15.18
N PHE A 226 13.72 19.07 -16.24
CA PHE A 226 12.29 18.72 -16.24
C PHE A 226 12.05 17.32 -16.77
N GLN A 227 11.29 16.57 -15.99
CA GLN A 227 10.85 15.21 -16.27
C GLN A 227 9.34 15.10 -16.00
N ALA A 228 8.63 14.41 -16.89
CA ALA A 228 7.21 14.15 -16.74
C ALA A 228 6.87 12.68 -16.98
N ALA A 229 5.80 12.18 -16.38
CA ALA A 229 5.27 10.84 -16.60
C ALA A 229 3.74 10.87 -16.64
N LEU A 230 3.17 10.27 -17.69
CA LEU A 230 1.74 9.97 -17.78
C LEU A 230 1.49 8.54 -17.33
N ILE A 231 0.48 8.34 -16.46
CA ILE A 231 0.15 7.05 -15.84
C ILE A 231 -1.33 6.75 -16.10
N LEU A 232 -1.63 5.52 -16.52
CA LEU A 232 -2.99 5.04 -16.77
C LEU A 232 -3.15 3.67 -16.11
N GLU A 233 -4.17 3.50 -15.23
CA GLU A 233 -4.31 2.29 -14.40
C GLU A 233 -5.73 1.71 -14.43
N PRO A 234 -6.26 1.26 -15.60
CA PRO A 234 -7.55 0.61 -15.64
C PRO A 234 -7.58 -0.64 -14.78
N SER A 235 -8.65 -0.80 -14.02
CA SER A 235 -8.86 -2.00 -13.22
C SER A 235 -10.31 -2.47 -13.22
N TYR A 236 -10.48 -3.77 -13.02
CA TYR A 236 -11.75 -4.46 -12.95
C TYR A 236 -11.81 -5.34 -11.71
N GLN A 237 -12.90 -5.24 -10.96
CA GLN A 237 -13.18 -6.10 -9.81
C GLN A 237 -14.49 -6.83 -10.02
N LYS A 238 -14.54 -8.10 -9.57
CA LYS A 238 -15.75 -8.94 -9.65
C LYS A 238 -15.86 -9.85 -8.42
N GLY A 239 -17.07 -10.01 -7.93
CA GLY A 239 -17.42 -10.87 -6.81
C GLY A 239 -18.01 -10.11 -5.64
N LEU A 240 -17.72 -10.50 -4.40
CA LEU A 240 -18.21 -9.80 -3.21
C LEU A 240 -17.43 -8.49 -3.02
N LEU A 241 -18.01 -7.37 -3.45
CA LEU A 241 -17.42 -6.04 -3.30
C LEU A 241 -18.00 -5.26 -2.11
N ALA A 242 -19.09 -5.75 -1.51
CA ALA A 242 -19.68 -5.20 -0.29
C ALA A 242 -19.03 -5.79 0.96
N THR A 243 -18.92 -4.99 2.01
CA THR A 243 -18.43 -5.41 3.33
C THR A 243 -19.61 -5.85 4.19
N LYS A 244 -19.88 -7.16 4.25
CA LYS A 244 -21.12 -7.72 4.80
C LYS A 244 -21.37 -7.50 6.29
N TYR A 245 -20.37 -7.21 7.08
CA TYR A 245 -20.55 -6.86 8.50
C TYR A 245 -20.92 -5.37 8.72
N GLN A 246 -20.88 -4.53 7.67
CA GLN A 246 -21.33 -3.15 7.76
C GLN A 246 -22.87 -3.07 7.76
N ARG A 247 -23.39 -2.27 8.68
CA ARG A 247 -24.82 -2.05 8.88
C ARG A 247 -25.29 -0.88 8.03
N ASN A 248 -26.51 -1.00 7.48
CA ASN A 248 -27.18 0.09 6.79
C ASN A 248 -28.60 0.21 7.31
N TYR A 249 -28.96 1.40 7.80
CA TYR A 249 -30.27 1.69 8.35
C TYR A 249 -31.11 2.45 7.33
N PHE A 250 -32.38 2.05 7.23
CA PHE A 250 -33.33 2.57 6.28
C PHE A 250 -34.32 3.54 6.92
N THR A 251 -35.02 4.32 6.10
CA THR A 251 -36.03 5.31 6.56
C THR A 251 -37.24 4.66 7.24
N ASP A 252 -37.50 3.38 7.00
CA ASP A 252 -38.53 2.60 7.69
C ASP A 252 -38.06 1.94 8.99
N GLY A 253 -36.82 2.22 9.42
CA GLY A 253 -36.20 1.61 10.61
C GLY A 253 -35.61 0.22 10.38
N SER A 254 -35.73 -0.35 9.18
CA SER A 254 -35.13 -1.66 8.89
C SER A 254 -33.60 -1.58 8.83
N LEU A 255 -32.94 -2.69 9.14
CA LEU A 255 -31.51 -2.89 9.10
C LEU A 255 -31.15 -3.93 8.04
N ARG A 256 -30.18 -3.64 7.18
CA ARG A 256 -29.63 -4.61 6.20
C ARG A 256 -28.11 -4.55 6.19
N ALA A 257 -27.47 -5.67 5.84
CA ALA A 257 -26.03 -5.72 5.56
C ALA A 257 -25.71 -5.00 4.25
N GLU A 258 -24.57 -4.32 4.20
CA GLU A 258 -24.16 -3.61 2.98
C GLU A 258 -24.33 -4.46 1.72
N THR A 259 -24.84 -3.83 0.67
CA THR A 259 -25.05 -4.47 -0.62
C THR A 259 -24.63 -3.53 -1.75
N LEU A 260 -23.62 -3.96 -2.51
CA LEU A 260 -23.04 -3.22 -3.63
C LEU A 260 -23.02 -4.11 -4.88
N PRO A 261 -22.97 -3.56 -6.09
CA PRO A 261 -22.83 -4.35 -7.31
C PRO A 261 -21.59 -5.25 -7.28
N ASP A 262 -21.71 -6.43 -7.86
CA ASP A 262 -20.67 -7.45 -7.95
C ASP A 262 -19.55 -7.12 -8.96
N LYS A 263 -19.62 -5.97 -9.65
CA LYS A 263 -18.65 -5.52 -10.65
C LYS A 263 -18.31 -4.05 -10.46
N ARG A 264 -17.02 -3.75 -10.55
CA ARG A 264 -16.52 -2.37 -10.50
C ARG A 264 -15.41 -2.16 -11.51
N TYR A 265 -15.58 -1.18 -12.40
CA TYR A 265 -14.57 -0.72 -13.36
C TYR A 265 -14.02 0.61 -12.88
N LYS A 266 -12.71 0.73 -12.81
CA LYS A 266 -12.02 1.94 -12.31
C LYS A 266 -11.01 2.41 -13.35
N LEU A 267 -10.90 3.72 -13.51
CA LEU A 267 -9.94 4.34 -14.42
C LEU A 267 -9.25 5.53 -13.74
N PRO A 268 -8.15 5.33 -13.02
CA PRO A 268 -7.25 6.40 -12.62
C PRO A 268 -6.35 6.85 -13.79
N ILE A 269 -6.17 8.16 -13.93
CA ILE A 269 -5.24 8.81 -14.86
C ILE A 269 -4.36 9.74 -14.04
N GLY A 270 -3.05 9.58 -14.10
CA GLY A 270 -2.08 10.33 -13.32
C GLY A 270 -1.07 11.08 -14.19
N LEU A 271 -0.67 12.26 -13.74
CA LEU A 271 0.43 13.03 -14.30
C LEU A 271 1.41 13.34 -13.17
N ARG A 272 2.66 12.91 -13.33
CA ARG A 272 3.76 13.21 -12.42
C ARG A 272 4.76 14.12 -13.11
N MET A 273 5.22 15.15 -12.41
CA MET A 273 6.23 16.05 -12.91
C MET A 273 7.29 16.29 -11.85
N ASN A 274 8.56 16.30 -12.26
CA ASN A 274 9.70 16.65 -11.41
C ASN A 274 10.46 17.78 -12.07
N TYR A 275 10.63 18.88 -11.34
CA TYR A 275 11.42 20.02 -11.78
C TYR A 275 12.61 20.24 -10.83
N PHE A 276 13.80 20.15 -11.36
CA PHE A 276 15.06 20.36 -10.64
C PHE A 276 15.39 21.86 -10.73
N LEU A 277 15.01 22.61 -9.70
CA LEU A 277 15.22 24.06 -9.68
C LEU A 277 16.71 24.39 -9.68
N ASP A 278 17.45 23.72 -8.77
CA ASP A 278 18.91 23.73 -8.64
C ASP A 278 19.40 22.45 -7.97
N ASP A 279 20.65 22.41 -7.49
CA ASP A 279 21.25 21.26 -6.81
C ASP A 279 20.62 20.97 -5.43
N HIS A 280 19.89 21.93 -4.83
CA HIS A 280 19.32 21.84 -3.50
C HIS A 280 17.83 21.57 -3.52
N PHE A 281 17.08 22.08 -4.50
CA PHE A 281 15.62 22.02 -4.53
C PHE A 281 15.09 21.22 -5.70
N VAL A 282 14.22 20.27 -5.39
CA VAL A 282 13.43 19.54 -6.39
C VAL A 282 11.95 19.77 -6.11
N ILE A 283 11.22 20.21 -7.11
CA ILE A 283 9.75 20.35 -7.04
C ILE A 283 9.17 19.08 -7.65
N ARG A 284 8.44 18.32 -6.87
CA ARG A 284 7.72 17.11 -7.30
C ARG A 284 6.24 17.37 -7.20
N THR A 285 5.53 17.18 -8.31
CA THR A 285 4.08 17.30 -8.34
C THR A 285 3.46 16.03 -8.87
N PHE A 286 2.28 15.71 -8.35
CA PHE A 286 1.47 14.62 -8.86
C PHE A 286 0.01 15.06 -8.90
N TYR A 287 -0.63 14.85 -10.04
CA TYR A 287 -2.07 15.03 -10.19
C TYR A 287 -2.69 13.73 -10.65
N ARG A 288 -3.83 13.35 -10.06
CA ARG A 288 -4.60 12.17 -10.45
C ARG A 288 -6.08 12.51 -10.58
N TYR A 289 -6.65 12.15 -11.71
CA TYR A 289 -8.08 12.05 -11.89
C TYR A 289 -8.51 10.60 -11.79
N TYR A 290 -9.53 10.32 -10.98
CA TYR A 290 -10.12 8.99 -10.78
C TYR A 290 -11.58 9.01 -11.18
N MET A 291 -12.04 7.95 -11.85
CA MET A 291 -13.45 7.70 -12.10
C MET A 291 -13.77 6.20 -12.08
N ASP A 292 -15.01 5.86 -11.72
CA ASP A 292 -15.51 4.50 -11.77
C ASP A 292 -16.99 4.42 -12.16
N ASN A 293 -17.49 3.20 -12.41
CA ASN A 293 -18.88 2.96 -12.79
C ASN A 293 -19.85 3.00 -11.59
N TRP A 294 -19.35 3.13 -10.36
CA TRP A 294 -20.19 3.39 -9.18
C TRP A 294 -20.51 4.88 -9.00
N GLY A 295 -19.93 5.73 -9.84
CA GLY A 295 -20.17 7.17 -9.87
C GLY A 295 -19.14 8.00 -9.14
N ILE A 296 -18.16 7.38 -8.49
CA ILE A 296 -17.07 8.10 -7.84
C ILE A 296 -16.22 8.81 -8.89
N ARG A 297 -15.94 10.10 -8.63
CA ARG A 297 -14.99 10.93 -9.35
C ARG A 297 -14.13 11.66 -8.35
N ALA A 298 -12.81 11.64 -8.53
CA ALA A 298 -11.94 12.32 -7.58
C ALA A 298 -10.76 12.99 -8.28
N HIS A 299 -10.37 14.14 -7.75
CA HIS A 299 -9.19 14.91 -8.12
C HIS A 299 -8.21 14.87 -6.95
N THR A 300 -7.00 14.41 -7.17
CA THR A 300 -5.93 14.43 -6.16
C THR A 300 -4.78 15.26 -6.71
N ALA A 301 -4.31 16.24 -5.96
CA ALA A 301 -3.12 17.02 -6.28
C ALA A 301 -2.12 16.92 -5.13
N GLU A 302 -0.86 16.69 -5.43
CA GLU A 302 0.23 16.56 -4.45
C GLU A 302 1.42 17.41 -4.86
N LEU A 303 2.04 18.04 -3.89
CA LEU A 303 3.29 18.76 -3.99
C LEU A 303 4.25 18.27 -2.90
N GLU A 304 5.46 17.88 -3.29
CA GLU A 304 6.57 17.60 -2.37
C GLU A 304 7.79 18.39 -2.82
N ILE A 305 8.50 19.01 -1.87
CA ILE A 305 9.69 19.82 -2.14
C ILE A 305 10.89 19.27 -1.36
N PRO A 306 11.58 18.24 -1.87
CA PRO A 306 12.84 17.80 -1.28
C PRO A 306 13.89 18.92 -1.29
N VAL A 307 14.37 19.30 -0.10
CA VAL A 307 15.40 20.30 0.13
C VAL A 307 16.65 19.58 0.61
N LYS A 308 17.71 19.57 -0.20
CA LYS A 308 19.01 19.02 0.17
C LYS A 308 19.77 20.07 0.98
N ILE A 309 19.86 19.87 2.30
CA ILE A 309 20.64 20.73 3.20
C ILE A 309 22.15 20.52 2.94
N ASN A 310 22.52 19.26 2.67
CA ASN A 310 23.85 18.87 2.21
C ASN A 310 23.78 17.54 1.46
N SER A 311 24.91 16.97 1.06
CA SER A 311 25.00 15.75 0.24
C SER A 311 24.37 14.49 0.87
N PHE A 312 24.17 14.48 2.19
CA PHE A 312 23.69 13.31 2.92
C PHE A 312 22.47 13.58 3.83
N PHE A 313 22.02 14.82 3.90
CA PHE A 313 20.87 15.22 4.72
C PHE A 313 19.87 16.03 3.89
N SER A 314 18.60 15.60 3.92
CA SER A 314 17.51 16.30 3.23
C SER A 314 16.24 16.31 4.06
N ILE A 315 15.42 17.33 3.83
CA ILE A 315 14.06 17.49 4.39
C ILE A 315 13.10 17.60 3.23
N SER A 316 11.96 16.91 3.30
CA SER A 316 10.97 16.84 2.22
C SER A 316 9.57 17.18 2.77
N PRO A 317 9.20 18.44 2.89
CA PRO A 317 7.82 18.83 3.16
C PRO A 317 6.92 18.43 2.01
N PHE A 318 5.68 18.03 2.32
CA PHE A 318 4.67 17.66 1.32
C PHE A 318 3.27 18.10 1.73
N TYR A 319 2.44 18.28 0.71
CA TYR A 319 1.00 18.54 0.84
C TYR A 319 0.25 17.81 -0.26
N ARG A 320 -0.87 17.16 0.09
CA ARG A 320 -1.81 16.53 -0.83
C ARG A 320 -3.21 16.96 -0.52
N TYR A 321 -3.92 17.42 -1.54
CA TYR A 321 -5.34 17.70 -1.51
C TYR A 321 -6.11 16.69 -2.33
N ASN A 322 -7.27 16.24 -1.82
CA ASN A 322 -8.18 15.40 -2.56
C ASN A 322 -9.61 15.96 -2.49
N ASN A 323 -10.32 15.89 -3.62
CA ASN A 323 -11.74 16.23 -3.72
C ASN A 323 -12.44 15.08 -4.44
N GLN A 324 -13.40 14.45 -3.77
CA GLN A 324 -14.16 13.30 -4.22
C GLN A 324 -15.65 13.59 -4.28
N VAL A 325 -16.28 13.25 -5.39
CA VAL A 325 -17.72 13.05 -5.50
C VAL A 325 -18.00 11.58 -5.15
N GLY A 326 -18.93 11.35 -4.24
CA GLY A 326 -19.24 10.01 -3.72
C GLY A 326 -19.94 9.10 -4.72
N THR A 327 -20.07 7.83 -4.31
CA THR A 327 -20.86 6.85 -5.08
C THR A 327 -22.35 7.19 -5.03
N LYS A 328 -23.07 6.79 -6.10
CA LYS A 328 -24.52 6.92 -6.15
C LYS A 328 -25.29 5.99 -5.20
N TYR A 329 -24.58 5.09 -4.52
CA TYR A 329 -25.14 4.13 -3.55
C TYR A 329 -25.00 4.58 -2.10
N PHE A 330 -24.37 5.73 -1.86
CA PHE A 330 -24.14 6.25 -0.52
C PHE A 330 -25.35 7.03 0.01
N ALA A 331 -25.75 6.71 1.24
CA ALA A 331 -26.57 7.61 2.06
C ALA A 331 -26.14 7.54 3.52
N PRO A 332 -26.29 8.64 4.29
CA PRO A 332 -26.05 8.65 5.73
C PRO A 332 -26.98 7.71 6.50
N TYR A 333 -26.69 7.51 7.79
CA TYR A 333 -27.48 6.72 8.71
C TYR A 333 -28.97 7.05 8.63
N GLY A 334 -29.82 6.01 8.47
CA GLY A 334 -31.28 6.12 8.46
C GLY A 334 -31.87 6.85 7.24
N GLN A 335 -31.11 7.08 6.17
CA GLN A 335 -31.57 7.82 5.00
C GLN A 335 -31.74 6.96 3.74
N HIS A 336 -31.39 5.68 3.79
CA HIS A 336 -31.64 4.76 2.67
C HIS A 336 -33.13 4.51 2.46
N ALA A 337 -33.58 4.56 1.20
CA ALA A 337 -34.96 4.20 0.86
C ALA A 337 -35.11 2.66 0.84
N PRO A 338 -36.21 2.08 1.39
CA PRO A 338 -36.41 0.64 1.43
C PRO A 338 -36.42 -0.05 0.05
N SER A 339 -36.66 0.71 -1.02
CA SER A 339 -36.68 0.22 -2.42
C SER A 339 -35.29 0.15 -3.05
N GLU A 340 -34.25 0.66 -2.40
CA GLU A 340 -32.88 0.60 -2.94
C GLU A 340 -32.36 -0.83 -2.99
N GLN A 341 -31.81 -1.22 -4.15
CA GLN A 341 -31.19 -2.52 -4.36
C GLN A 341 -29.73 -2.55 -3.87
N TYR A 342 -29.01 -1.43 -4.05
CA TYR A 342 -27.60 -1.26 -3.67
C TYR A 342 -27.48 -0.06 -2.75
N PHE A 343 -26.76 -0.22 -1.66
CA PHE A 343 -26.67 0.78 -0.61
C PHE A 343 -25.41 0.60 0.22
N THR A 344 -24.86 1.72 0.72
CA THR A 344 -23.74 1.80 1.65
C THR A 344 -23.81 3.06 2.49
N SER A 345 -23.47 2.97 3.76
CA SER A 345 -23.25 4.12 4.65
C SER A 345 -21.74 4.29 5.00
N ASP A 346 -20.86 3.71 4.17
CA ASP A 346 -19.42 3.87 4.29
C ASP A 346 -18.99 5.25 3.77
N TYR A 347 -18.52 6.11 4.68
CA TYR A 347 -18.08 7.47 4.35
C TYR A 347 -16.81 7.53 3.50
N ASP A 348 -16.06 6.42 3.33
CA ASP A 348 -14.97 6.34 2.35
C ASP A 348 -15.49 6.43 0.91
N LEU A 349 -16.74 6.04 0.71
CA LEU A 349 -17.43 6.09 -0.58
C LEU A 349 -18.30 7.36 -0.75
N SER A 350 -18.33 8.24 0.23
CA SER A 350 -19.11 9.49 0.23
C SER A 350 -18.42 10.62 -0.54
N THR A 351 -19.13 11.72 -0.70
CA THR A 351 -18.54 13.00 -1.15
C THR A 351 -17.72 13.59 -0.01
N LEU A 352 -16.44 13.88 -0.28
CA LEU A 352 -15.53 14.42 0.71
C LEU A 352 -14.39 15.22 0.08
N THR A 353 -13.79 16.09 0.89
CA THR A 353 -12.46 16.65 0.66
C THR A 353 -11.50 16.18 1.73
N SER A 354 -10.22 16.12 1.42
CA SER A 354 -9.20 15.78 2.41
C SER A 354 -7.88 16.46 2.15
N ASP A 355 -7.17 16.72 3.24
CA ASP A 355 -5.83 17.29 3.28
C ASP A 355 -4.88 16.30 3.92
N PHE A 356 -3.69 16.14 3.35
CA PHE A 356 -2.62 15.34 3.92
C PHE A 356 -1.31 16.08 3.80
N TYR A 357 -0.70 16.43 4.92
CA TYR A 357 0.53 17.21 4.94
C TYR A 357 1.51 16.68 5.98
N GLY A 358 2.78 16.99 5.76
CA GLY A 358 3.83 16.53 6.64
C GLY A 358 5.22 16.79 6.11
N ALA A 359 6.19 16.10 6.66
CA ALA A 359 7.57 16.17 6.21
C ALA A 359 8.31 14.84 6.42
N GLY A 360 9.28 14.59 5.55
CA GLY A 360 10.28 13.53 5.69
C GLY A 360 11.67 14.12 6.00
N ILE A 361 12.42 13.44 6.83
CA ILE A 361 13.83 13.73 7.11
C ILE A 361 14.63 12.50 6.70
N ARG A 362 15.61 12.68 5.80
CA ARG A 362 16.47 11.61 5.32
C ARG A 362 17.94 11.89 5.64
N PHE A 363 18.60 10.89 6.20
CA PHE A 363 20.01 10.93 6.55
C PHE A 363 20.73 9.71 5.96
N ALA A 364 21.67 9.94 5.03
CA ALA A 364 22.39 8.90 4.29
C ALA A 364 23.89 9.24 4.14
N PRO A 365 24.66 9.25 5.23
CA PRO A 365 26.05 9.66 5.22
C PRO A 365 26.96 8.60 4.57
N PRO A 366 28.08 8.98 3.92
CA PRO A 366 28.96 8.06 3.22
C PRO A 366 29.61 6.98 4.11
N LYS A 367 29.80 7.28 5.40
CA LYS A 367 30.39 6.35 6.41
C LYS A 367 29.33 5.51 7.12
N GLY A 368 28.07 5.55 6.66
CA GLY A 368 26.93 4.92 7.31
C GLY A 368 26.35 5.75 8.46
N VAL A 369 25.08 5.50 8.77
CA VAL A 369 24.33 6.20 9.82
C VAL A 369 25.00 5.93 11.17
N PHE A 370 25.31 6.99 11.92
CA PHE A 370 26.05 6.94 13.18
C PHE A 370 27.40 6.20 13.11
N GLY A 371 28.05 6.17 11.91
CA GLY A 371 29.31 5.48 11.68
C GLY A 371 29.17 3.96 11.42
N TRP A 372 27.96 3.43 11.41
CA TRP A 372 27.71 2.03 11.10
C TRP A 372 27.61 1.83 9.57
N GLN A 373 28.71 1.39 8.95
CA GLN A 373 28.85 1.30 7.49
C GLN A 373 27.79 0.45 6.78
N ARG A 374 27.15 -0.48 7.48
CA ARG A 374 26.09 -1.31 6.90
C ARG A 374 24.74 -0.60 6.84
N LEU A 375 24.46 0.34 7.75
CA LEU A 375 23.24 1.14 7.75
C LEU A 375 23.48 2.39 6.89
N ASN A 376 23.03 2.34 5.64
CA ASN A 376 23.33 3.38 4.66
C ASN A 376 22.36 4.56 4.70
N MET A 377 21.14 4.34 5.16
CA MET A 377 20.13 5.38 5.18
C MET A 377 19.16 5.16 6.35
N LEU A 378 18.78 6.28 6.94
CA LEU A 378 17.66 6.40 7.87
C LEU A 378 16.73 7.50 7.32
N GLU A 379 15.45 7.19 7.21
CA GLU A 379 14.43 8.18 6.89
C GLU A 379 13.29 8.10 7.89
N LEU A 380 12.93 9.25 8.47
CA LEU A 380 11.78 9.43 9.34
C LEU A 380 10.78 10.32 8.62
N ARG A 381 9.50 9.90 8.53
CA ARG A 381 8.46 10.68 7.89
C ARG A 381 7.23 10.75 8.79
N TYR A 382 6.70 11.97 8.94
CA TYR A 382 5.45 12.23 9.63
C TYR A 382 4.44 12.84 8.67
N GLY A 383 3.17 12.41 8.79
CA GLY A 383 2.07 12.96 8.03
C GLY A 383 0.80 13.07 8.88
N HIS A 384 0.09 14.19 8.71
CA HIS A 384 -1.21 14.45 9.28
C HIS A 384 -2.26 14.48 8.18
N TYR A 385 -3.31 13.69 8.33
CA TYR A 385 -4.44 13.62 7.43
C TYR A 385 -5.70 14.11 8.10
N SER A 386 -6.50 14.91 7.40
CA SER A 386 -7.82 15.35 7.83
C SER A 386 -8.82 15.26 6.67
N ARG A 387 -10.07 14.96 6.99
CA ARG A 387 -11.16 14.76 6.04
C ARG A 387 -12.39 15.56 6.46
N SER A 388 -13.10 16.15 5.49
CA SER A 388 -14.32 16.93 5.73
C SER A 388 -15.44 16.14 6.44
N THR A 389 -15.37 14.81 6.42
CA THR A 389 -16.27 13.89 7.12
C THR A 389 -15.76 13.52 8.52
N SER A 390 -15.09 14.43 9.20
CA SER A 390 -14.67 14.33 10.62
C SER A 390 -13.75 13.14 10.94
N LEU A 391 -12.90 12.72 9.99
CA LEU A 391 -11.84 11.76 10.24
C LEU A 391 -10.49 12.48 10.21
N VAL A 392 -9.67 12.22 11.23
CA VAL A 392 -8.27 12.67 11.30
C VAL A 392 -7.35 11.47 11.56
N SER A 393 -6.16 11.49 10.97
CA SER A 393 -5.16 10.48 11.25
C SER A 393 -3.73 11.03 11.26
N ASN A 394 -2.86 10.33 11.98
CA ASN A 394 -1.43 10.61 12.04
C ASN A 394 -0.65 9.36 11.65
N ILE A 395 0.37 9.55 10.85
CA ILE A 395 1.24 8.49 10.34
C ILE A 395 2.67 8.86 10.68
N LEU A 396 3.38 7.97 11.35
CA LEU A 396 4.82 8.08 11.58
C LEU A 396 5.50 6.85 10.96
N SER A 397 6.44 7.03 10.05
CA SER A 397 7.18 5.93 9.45
C SER A 397 8.68 6.10 9.58
N LEU A 398 9.37 4.98 9.82
CA LEU A 398 10.81 4.86 9.88
C LEU A 398 11.24 3.88 8.79
N ASN A 399 12.16 4.32 7.92
CA ASN A 399 12.79 3.48 6.91
C ASN A 399 14.29 3.38 7.19
N LEU A 400 14.79 2.15 7.26
CA LEU A 400 16.18 1.80 7.45
C LEU A 400 16.68 0.98 6.27
N LYS A 401 17.78 1.42 5.65
CA LYS A 401 18.38 0.77 4.49
C LYS A 401 19.76 0.25 4.83
N PHE A 402 19.96 -1.06 4.62
CA PHE A 402 21.23 -1.75 4.85
C PHE A 402 21.81 -2.25 3.52
N LYS A 403 23.17 -2.31 3.48
CA LYS A 403 23.91 -2.80 2.32
C LYS A 403 25.02 -3.76 2.72
#